data_7708546429e78f0462d5f75551b1e5c9
#
_entry.id   7708546429e78f0462d5f75551b1e5c9
#
_cell.length_a   1.000
_cell.length_b   1.000
_cell.length_c   1.000
_cell.angle_alpha   90.00
_cell.angle_beta   90.00
_cell.angle_gamma   90.00
#
_symmetry.space_group_name_H-M   'P 1'
#
loop_
_entity.id
_entity.type
_entity.pdbx_description
1 polymer ?
#
loop_
_entity_poly.entity_id
_entity_poly.type
_entity_poly.pdbx_seq_one_letter_code
_entity_poly.pdbx_strand_id
1 'polypeptide(L)'
;MKRYFLILLTALLAVGMQAGKHVAIWPKGKMPNTQPQQIAAMTAEVNTKGFNPDKNRMPYLEWMEKPANPNGGCMILISGGAYNVTCDNNLIQLWTERFTELGFQCVNFVYRTPRPEGLPIYKTAWEDGQRAVRMVRNESKKRGFDPEKIGTISMSAGSHLALLLATSSQTPAYARIDDLDDVPCHINFAIVNAPAYVLSDSKGGTPNVRLGYGPDVKLDTIFHFDEKTCPMSLHHGGADEYSPNASTMIFRQLRKRRINAELHIYPGKGHGAFGLERGVEFLKQMGLLDPLLPEVEIMKRYDHNNDRAKYVKENIWPEGKMPYVQENQGTPYIEWHIPANLKTKAIQIIYSGGSYMGNGPDGFEVAPARRHLNSLGMAVVTMRYRTPRPAAETGLKKHISAWQDLQRAIRIVKSKAADYGLDPNNIGIMGSSAGGHLTLMGVTSSVQQAYLPIDELDKVPCNVQWGIGIYPAYSLTDGAEESNKMGIGGVEDNAVLVPEFNFDLKTAPMLFVHGDEDVWAAMNSVKIWEKMRAMGIQSELHVLAKRNHCFQKTASPGTGSYTFLERISDFLKEMKKL
;
A
#
# COMPACT_ATOMS: atom_id res chain seq x y z
N MET A 1 -37.74 44.55 -8.68
CA MET A 1 -36.37 44.17 -9.03
C MET A 1 -36.29 42.65 -9.06
N LYS A 2 -36.36 42.10 -10.25
CA LYS A 2 -36.36 40.63 -10.46
C LYS A 2 -34.91 40.17 -10.61
N ARG A 3 -34.44 39.28 -9.73
CA ARG A 3 -33.16 38.57 -9.89
C ARG A 3 -33.37 37.36 -10.78
N TYR A 4 -32.73 37.32 -11.91
CA TYR A 4 -32.64 36.17 -12.78
C TYR A 4 -31.62 35.18 -12.21
N PHE A 5 -32.10 34.00 -11.86
CA PHE A 5 -31.26 32.82 -11.62
C PHE A 5 -30.94 32.18 -12.98
N LEU A 6 -29.69 32.24 -13.36
CA LEU A 6 -29.19 31.55 -14.55
C LEU A 6 -28.83 30.11 -14.12
N ILE A 7 -29.69 29.16 -14.45
CA ILE A 7 -29.39 27.73 -14.32
C ILE A 7 -28.58 27.34 -15.55
N LEU A 8 -27.29 27.09 -15.35
CA LEU A 8 -26.45 26.42 -16.35
C LEU A 8 -26.84 24.94 -16.40
N LEU A 9 -27.61 24.56 -17.39
CA LEU A 9 -27.88 23.18 -17.72
C LEU A 9 -26.64 22.62 -18.44
N THR A 10 -25.70 22.00 -17.71
CA THR A 10 -24.67 21.16 -18.32
C THR A 10 -25.35 19.92 -18.87
N ALA A 11 -25.56 19.90 -20.18
CA ALA A 11 -25.93 18.70 -20.89
C ALA A 11 -24.80 17.68 -20.72
N LEU A 12 -24.98 16.66 -19.88
CA LEU A 12 -24.23 15.43 -19.96
C LEU A 12 -24.54 14.82 -21.34
N LEU A 13 -23.64 15.00 -22.27
CA LEU A 13 -23.56 14.12 -23.43
C LEU A 13 -23.20 12.73 -22.88
N ALA A 14 -24.21 11.89 -22.68
CA ALA A 14 -24.01 10.46 -22.62
C ALA A 14 -23.50 10.06 -24.01
N VAL A 15 -22.17 10.01 -24.15
CA VAL A 15 -21.55 9.32 -25.28
C VAL A 15 -21.91 7.86 -25.05
N GLY A 16 -22.91 7.37 -25.76
CA GLY A 16 -23.26 5.96 -25.81
C GLY A 16 -22.01 5.21 -26.28
N MET A 17 -21.35 4.50 -25.39
CA MET A 17 -20.28 3.57 -25.78
C MET A 17 -20.91 2.58 -26.77
N GLN A 18 -20.46 2.63 -28.01
CA GLN A 18 -20.82 1.63 -29.00
C GLN A 18 -20.26 0.30 -28.51
N ALA A 19 -21.13 -0.67 -28.22
CA ALA A 19 -20.75 -1.99 -27.72
C ALA A 19 -19.62 -2.56 -28.58
N GLY A 20 -18.47 -2.85 -27.97
CA GLY A 20 -17.31 -3.39 -28.64
C GLY A 20 -17.62 -4.73 -29.30
N LYS A 21 -16.87 -5.08 -30.35
CA LYS A 21 -17.06 -6.36 -31.03
C LYS A 21 -16.56 -7.49 -30.14
N HIS A 22 -17.47 -8.36 -29.71
CA HIS A 22 -17.12 -9.58 -28.96
C HIS A 22 -16.37 -10.56 -29.88
N VAL A 23 -15.23 -11.03 -29.41
CA VAL A 23 -14.39 -12.01 -30.12
C VAL A 23 -14.26 -13.26 -29.25
N ALA A 24 -14.82 -14.38 -29.73
CA ALA A 24 -14.73 -15.66 -29.04
C ALA A 24 -13.27 -16.09 -28.89
N ILE A 25 -12.90 -16.61 -27.70
CA ILE A 25 -11.52 -17.01 -27.38
C ILE A 25 -11.18 -18.37 -28.01
N TRP A 26 -12.12 -19.31 -28.03
CA TRP A 26 -11.90 -20.66 -28.48
C TRP A 26 -12.47 -20.93 -29.87
N PRO A 27 -11.78 -21.69 -30.70
CA PRO A 27 -12.38 -22.24 -31.92
C PRO A 27 -13.58 -23.12 -31.58
N LYS A 28 -14.57 -23.15 -32.43
CA LYS A 28 -15.80 -23.94 -32.25
C LYS A 28 -15.47 -25.41 -31.95
N GLY A 29 -16.00 -25.90 -30.83
CA GLY A 29 -15.83 -27.30 -30.40
C GLY A 29 -14.46 -27.68 -29.83
N LYS A 30 -13.54 -26.70 -29.63
CA LYS A 30 -12.19 -26.96 -29.11
C LYS A 30 -11.92 -26.35 -27.72
N MET A 31 -12.95 -25.85 -27.05
CA MET A 31 -12.82 -25.32 -25.69
C MET A 31 -12.56 -26.44 -24.69
N PRO A 32 -11.42 -26.47 -23.96
CA PRO A 32 -11.06 -27.56 -23.07
C PRO A 32 -11.95 -27.57 -21.81
N ASN A 33 -12.07 -28.72 -21.16
CA ASN A 33 -12.78 -28.91 -19.89
C ASN A 33 -14.18 -28.29 -19.81
N THR A 34 -14.92 -28.28 -20.94
CA THR A 34 -16.29 -27.77 -20.98
C THR A 34 -17.23 -28.72 -20.24
N GLN A 35 -17.96 -28.22 -19.25
CA GLN A 35 -18.83 -29.03 -18.40
C GLN A 35 -20.32 -28.75 -18.66
N PRO A 36 -21.23 -29.74 -18.42
CA PRO A 36 -22.65 -29.57 -18.69
C PRO A 36 -23.29 -28.34 -18.04
N GLN A 37 -22.94 -28.04 -16.77
CA GLN A 37 -23.47 -26.87 -16.06
C GLN A 37 -22.97 -25.55 -16.66
N GLN A 38 -21.75 -25.52 -17.19
CA GLN A 38 -21.23 -24.35 -17.92
C GLN A 38 -22.00 -24.16 -19.24
N ILE A 39 -22.23 -25.23 -19.98
CA ILE A 39 -23.03 -25.20 -21.22
C ILE A 39 -24.43 -24.68 -20.92
N ALA A 40 -25.09 -25.24 -19.90
CA ALA A 40 -26.43 -24.81 -19.50
C ALA A 40 -26.46 -23.32 -19.11
N ALA A 41 -25.46 -22.85 -18.36
CA ALA A 41 -25.33 -21.44 -18.00
C ALA A 41 -25.06 -20.53 -19.21
N MET A 42 -24.29 -21.00 -20.20
CA MET A 42 -24.01 -20.26 -21.43
C MET A 42 -25.24 -20.13 -22.35
N THR A 43 -26.19 -21.05 -22.26
CA THR A 43 -27.40 -21.07 -23.09
C THR A 43 -28.64 -20.52 -22.38
N ALA A 44 -28.61 -20.38 -21.05
CA ALA A 44 -29.73 -19.88 -20.27
C ALA A 44 -29.95 -18.38 -20.51
N GLU A 45 -31.20 -17.98 -20.78
CA GLU A 45 -31.62 -16.59 -20.67
C GLU A 45 -31.73 -16.21 -19.19
N VAL A 46 -30.72 -15.53 -18.67
CA VAL A 46 -30.73 -15.07 -17.27
C VAL A 46 -31.32 -13.66 -17.23
N ASN A 47 -32.59 -13.57 -16.91
CA ASN A 47 -33.31 -12.33 -16.66
C ASN A 47 -33.07 -11.83 -15.22
N THR A 48 -31.90 -11.27 -14.92
CA THR A 48 -31.66 -10.60 -13.65
C THR A 48 -31.41 -9.12 -13.86
N LYS A 49 -32.24 -8.30 -13.22
CA LYS A 49 -32.16 -6.83 -13.22
C LYS A 49 -30.77 -6.37 -12.81
N GLY A 50 -30.04 -5.67 -13.68
CA GLY A 50 -28.72 -5.09 -13.40
C GLY A 50 -27.53 -5.96 -13.85
N PHE A 51 -27.77 -7.14 -14.33
CA PHE A 51 -26.83 -7.99 -15.00
C PHE A 51 -27.14 -7.94 -16.49
N ASN A 52 -26.19 -7.51 -17.30
CA ASN A 52 -26.24 -7.89 -18.71
C ASN A 52 -25.49 -9.22 -18.80
N PRO A 53 -26.18 -10.35 -18.66
CA PRO A 53 -25.61 -11.60 -19.06
C PRO A 53 -25.55 -11.44 -20.55
N ASP A 54 -24.44 -11.09 -21.09
CA ASP A 54 -24.25 -11.48 -22.44
C ASP A 54 -24.71 -12.93 -22.53
N LYS A 55 -25.74 -13.11 -23.32
CA LYS A 55 -26.56 -14.33 -23.35
C LYS A 55 -25.77 -15.62 -23.55
N ASN A 56 -24.47 -15.49 -23.74
CA ASN A 56 -23.51 -16.55 -23.85
C ASN A 56 -22.38 -16.30 -22.86
N ARG A 57 -22.41 -16.92 -21.72
CA ARG A 57 -21.26 -16.97 -20.81
C ARG A 57 -20.07 -17.76 -21.40
N MET A 58 -19.98 -17.77 -22.72
CA MET A 58 -18.81 -18.16 -23.48
C MET A 58 -17.71 -17.15 -23.22
N PRO A 59 -16.46 -17.59 -23.01
CA PRO A 59 -15.37 -16.65 -22.81
C PRO A 59 -15.10 -15.85 -24.08
N TYR A 60 -14.93 -14.54 -23.92
CA TYR A 60 -14.68 -13.64 -25.02
C TYR A 60 -13.81 -12.47 -24.65
N LEU A 61 -13.25 -11.81 -25.66
CA LEU A 61 -12.62 -10.51 -25.57
C LEU A 61 -13.58 -9.46 -26.15
N GLU A 62 -13.79 -8.38 -25.40
CA GLU A 62 -14.50 -7.20 -25.86
C GLU A 62 -13.48 -6.06 -26.01
N TRP A 63 -13.18 -5.73 -27.26
CA TRP A 63 -12.24 -4.65 -27.57
C TRP A 63 -12.92 -3.30 -27.44
N MET A 64 -12.39 -2.44 -26.59
CA MET A 64 -12.86 -1.09 -26.40
C MET A 64 -12.37 -0.18 -27.54
N GLU A 65 -12.95 1.01 -27.62
CA GLU A 65 -12.55 2.01 -28.61
C GLU A 65 -11.05 2.32 -28.52
N LYS A 66 -10.47 2.62 -29.65
CA LYS A 66 -9.05 2.96 -29.73
C LYS A 66 -8.82 4.31 -29.03
N PRO A 67 -7.78 4.44 -28.17
CA PRO A 67 -7.46 5.72 -27.53
C PRO A 67 -7.09 6.78 -28.56
N ALA A 68 -7.50 8.02 -28.29
CA ALA A 68 -7.20 9.16 -29.18
C ALA A 68 -5.68 9.41 -29.29
N ASN A 69 -4.96 9.25 -28.16
CA ASN A 69 -3.51 9.42 -28.06
C ASN A 69 -2.88 8.12 -27.56
N PRO A 70 -2.58 7.14 -28.44
CA PRO A 70 -2.04 5.85 -28.01
C PRO A 70 -0.66 5.97 -27.36
N ASN A 71 -0.48 5.36 -26.19
CA ASN A 71 0.81 5.25 -25.50
C ASN A 71 1.60 3.97 -25.83
N GLY A 72 1.03 3.13 -26.72
CA GLY A 72 1.62 1.85 -27.10
C GLY A 72 1.36 0.71 -26.12
N GLY A 73 0.61 0.91 -25.04
CA GLY A 73 0.25 -0.15 -24.09
C GLY A 73 -1.14 -0.76 -24.35
N CYS A 74 -1.34 -1.98 -23.82
CA CYS A 74 -2.64 -2.64 -23.79
C CYS A 74 -2.99 -3.02 -22.35
N MET A 75 -4.24 -2.72 -21.94
CA MET A 75 -4.78 -3.04 -20.61
C MET A 75 -5.91 -4.06 -20.72
N ILE A 76 -5.69 -5.25 -20.18
CA ILE A 76 -6.72 -6.30 -20.05
C ILE A 76 -7.47 -6.06 -18.73
N LEU A 77 -8.77 -5.87 -18.81
CA LEU A 77 -9.65 -5.63 -17.68
C LEU A 77 -10.29 -6.96 -17.25
N ILE A 78 -10.12 -7.35 -15.97
CA ILE A 78 -10.57 -8.66 -15.46
C ILE A 78 -11.44 -8.43 -14.22
N SER A 79 -12.76 -8.57 -14.36
CA SER A 79 -13.68 -8.42 -13.23
C SER A 79 -13.66 -9.63 -12.28
N GLY A 80 -14.20 -9.45 -11.07
CA GLY A 80 -14.42 -10.51 -10.09
C GLY A 80 -15.69 -11.30 -10.33
N GLY A 81 -16.16 -12.00 -9.26
CA GLY A 81 -17.42 -12.74 -9.25
C GLY A 81 -17.28 -14.17 -8.75
N ALA A 82 -16.25 -14.44 -7.94
CA ALA A 82 -16.01 -15.73 -7.29
C ALA A 82 -15.92 -16.92 -8.28
N TYR A 83 -15.59 -16.66 -9.54
CA TYR A 83 -15.65 -17.62 -10.66
C TYR A 83 -17.06 -18.18 -10.95
N ASN A 84 -18.08 -17.74 -10.26
CA ASN A 84 -19.47 -18.13 -10.51
C ASN A 84 -20.17 -17.23 -11.52
N VAL A 85 -19.74 -15.98 -11.56
CA VAL A 85 -20.19 -14.94 -12.47
C VAL A 85 -19.01 -14.05 -12.84
N THR A 86 -19.16 -13.27 -13.89
CA THR A 86 -18.34 -12.08 -14.12
C THR A 86 -19.22 -10.87 -13.81
N CYS A 87 -18.76 -10.00 -12.94
CA CYS A 87 -19.59 -8.90 -12.47
C CYS A 87 -18.90 -7.56 -12.67
N ASP A 88 -19.75 -6.53 -12.63
CA ASP A 88 -19.37 -5.14 -12.48
C ASP A 88 -19.08 -4.37 -13.76
N ASN A 89 -20.13 -4.16 -14.55
CA ASN A 89 -20.07 -3.27 -15.72
C ASN A 89 -19.59 -1.85 -15.36
N ASN A 90 -19.97 -1.32 -14.18
CA ASN A 90 -19.54 0.01 -13.73
C ASN A 90 -18.03 0.08 -13.48
N LEU A 91 -17.46 -0.97 -12.91
CA LEU A 91 -16.03 -1.03 -12.66
C LEU A 91 -15.23 -1.15 -13.97
N ILE A 92 -15.68 -2.00 -14.87
CA ILE A 92 -15.09 -2.14 -16.22
C ILE A 92 -15.18 -0.81 -16.99
N GLN A 93 -16.32 -0.13 -16.91
CA GLN A 93 -16.48 1.18 -17.53
C GLN A 93 -15.50 2.20 -16.96
N LEU A 94 -15.41 2.34 -15.63
CA LEU A 94 -14.48 3.25 -14.96
C LEU A 94 -13.02 2.99 -15.38
N TRP A 95 -12.61 1.73 -15.41
CA TRP A 95 -11.26 1.36 -15.83
C TRP A 95 -11.03 1.65 -17.32
N THR A 96 -12.02 1.35 -18.15
CA THR A 96 -11.95 1.63 -19.59
C THR A 96 -11.76 3.13 -19.85
N GLU A 97 -12.60 3.96 -19.25
CA GLU A 97 -12.53 5.42 -19.40
C GLU A 97 -11.15 5.93 -18.98
N ARG A 98 -10.69 5.54 -17.79
CA ARG A 98 -9.42 6.01 -17.24
C ARG A 98 -8.21 5.57 -18.06
N PHE A 99 -8.11 4.29 -18.43
CA PHE A 99 -6.96 3.80 -19.19
C PHE A 99 -6.98 4.21 -20.66
N THR A 100 -8.15 4.38 -21.27
CA THR A 100 -8.27 4.94 -22.62
C THR A 100 -7.83 6.42 -22.64
N GLU A 101 -8.21 7.21 -21.64
CA GLU A 101 -7.70 8.57 -21.44
C GLU A 101 -6.18 8.62 -21.35
N LEU A 102 -5.58 7.67 -20.66
CA LEU A 102 -4.12 7.52 -20.51
C LEU A 102 -3.43 6.93 -21.76
N GLY A 103 -4.17 6.61 -22.81
CA GLY A 103 -3.64 6.13 -24.08
C GLY A 103 -3.48 4.62 -24.22
N PHE A 104 -3.97 3.81 -23.27
CA PHE A 104 -3.97 2.35 -23.41
C PHE A 104 -5.08 1.85 -24.33
N GLN A 105 -4.77 0.86 -25.16
CA GLN A 105 -5.80 0.05 -25.78
C GLN A 105 -6.42 -0.86 -24.72
N CYS A 106 -7.68 -0.64 -24.39
CA CYS A 106 -8.38 -1.46 -23.41
C CYS A 106 -9.07 -2.66 -24.06
N VAL A 107 -9.11 -3.78 -23.34
CA VAL A 107 -9.85 -4.98 -23.71
C VAL A 107 -10.46 -5.61 -22.47
N ASN A 108 -11.77 -5.75 -22.43
CA ASN A 108 -12.47 -6.47 -21.38
C ASN A 108 -12.38 -7.98 -21.65
N PHE A 109 -11.84 -8.71 -20.68
CA PHE A 109 -11.76 -10.17 -20.77
C PHE A 109 -12.81 -10.80 -19.86
N VAL A 110 -13.78 -11.47 -20.50
CA VAL A 110 -14.82 -12.25 -19.85
C VAL A 110 -14.45 -13.72 -19.92
N TYR A 111 -14.15 -14.32 -18.76
CA TYR A 111 -13.82 -15.74 -18.63
C TYR A 111 -15.06 -16.61 -18.39
N ARG A 112 -14.96 -17.91 -18.61
CA ARG A 112 -16.07 -18.86 -18.40
C ARG A 112 -16.54 -18.87 -16.95
N THR A 113 -17.86 -18.87 -16.80
CA THR A 113 -18.57 -19.06 -15.54
C THR A 113 -19.77 -19.99 -15.74
N PRO A 114 -20.28 -20.67 -14.70
CA PRO A 114 -19.76 -20.77 -13.34
C PRO A 114 -18.47 -21.59 -13.27
N ARG A 115 -17.81 -21.55 -12.10
CA ARG A 115 -16.64 -22.40 -11.81
C ARG A 115 -16.94 -23.88 -12.06
N PRO A 116 -15.94 -24.68 -12.50
CA PRO A 116 -16.16 -26.09 -12.80
C PRO A 116 -16.41 -26.94 -11.55
N GLU A 117 -17.19 -28.00 -11.68
CA GLU A 117 -17.30 -29.03 -10.66
C GLU A 117 -16.21 -30.12 -10.85
N GLY A 118 -15.68 -30.65 -9.75
CA GLY A 118 -14.66 -31.71 -9.78
C GLY A 118 -13.28 -31.26 -10.26
N LEU A 119 -13.09 -29.97 -10.56
CA LEU A 119 -11.82 -29.35 -10.91
C LEU A 119 -11.54 -28.18 -9.97
N PRO A 120 -10.26 -27.72 -9.87
CA PRO A 120 -9.95 -26.47 -9.16
C PRO A 120 -10.83 -25.31 -9.66
N ILE A 121 -11.32 -24.49 -8.74
CA ILE A 121 -12.31 -23.42 -9.04
C ILE A 121 -11.88 -22.45 -10.14
N TYR A 122 -10.58 -22.26 -10.31
CA TYR A 122 -9.95 -21.36 -11.29
C TYR A 122 -9.65 -22.05 -12.63
N LYS A 123 -9.74 -23.37 -12.72
CA LYS A 123 -9.15 -24.16 -13.84
C LYS A 123 -9.60 -23.67 -15.20
N THR A 124 -10.89 -23.60 -15.44
CA THR A 124 -11.42 -23.19 -16.75
C THR A 124 -11.18 -21.72 -17.05
N ALA A 125 -11.25 -20.84 -16.04
CA ALA A 125 -10.92 -19.44 -16.21
C ALA A 125 -9.43 -19.22 -16.52
N TRP A 126 -8.54 -20.04 -15.94
CA TRP A 126 -7.11 -19.97 -16.23
C TRP A 126 -6.78 -20.42 -17.67
N GLU A 127 -7.45 -21.47 -18.16
CA GLU A 127 -7.38 -21.87 -19.57
C GLU A 127 -7.76 -20.72 -20.50
N ASP A 128 -8.92 -20.08 -20.22
CA ASP A 128 -9.40 -18.92 -20.97
C ASP A 128 -8.41 -17.76 -20.88
N GLY A 129 -7.86 -17.49 -19.71
CA GLY A 129 -6.92 -16.41 -19.47
C GLY A 129 -5.63 -16.54 -20.28
N GLN A 130 -5.01 -17.72 -20.28
CA GLN A 130 -3.83 -17.95 -21.11
C GLN A 130 -4.13 -17.77 -22.60
N ARG A 131 -5.26 -18.30 -23.07
CA ARG A 131 -5.69 -18.14 -24.46
C ARG A 131 -5.98 -16.69 -24.78
N ALA A 132 -6.66 -15.95 -23.89
CA ALA A 132 -6.96 -14.53 -24.05
C ALA A 132 -5.69 -13.68 -24.21
N VAL A 133 -4.68 -13.89 -23.36
CA VAL A 133 -3.42 -13.14 -23.47
C VAL A 133 -2.69 -13.44 -24.78
N ARG A 134 -2.68 -14.68 -25.23
CA ARG A 134 -2.14 -15.06 -26.56
C ARG A 134 -2.85 -14.31 -27.69
N MET A 135 -4.18 -14.27 -27.66
CA MET A 135 -4.98 -13.52 -28.66
C MET A 135 -4.65 -12.03 -28.63
N VAL A 136 -4.60 -11.44 -27.44
CA VAL A 136 -4.27 -10.00 -27.28
C VAL A 136 -2.88 -9.74 -27.86
N ARG A 137 -1.87 -10.54 -27.52
CA ARG A 137 -0.51 -10.37 -28.03
C ARG A 137 -0.43 -10.55 -29.55
N ASN A 138 -1.15 -11.52 -30.10
CA ASN A 138 -1.20 -11.76 -31.55
C ASN A 138 -1.85 -10.60 -32.34
N GLU A 139 -2.81 -9.89 -31.74
CA GLU A 139 -3.49 -8.73 -32.34
C GLU A 139 -2.68 -7.41 -32.20
N SER A 140 -1.56 -7.40 -31.48
CA SER A 140 -0.82 -6.19 -31.09
C SER A 140 -0.44 -5.32 -32.30
N LYS A 141 0.18 -5.91 -33.32
CA LYS A 141 0.59 -5.21 -34.55
C LYS A 141 -0.61 -4.58 -35.28
N LYS A 142 -1.70 -5.32 -35.41
CA LYS A 142 -2.93 -4.87 -36.10
C LYS A 142 -3.61 -3.72 -35.36
N ARG A 143 -3.55 -3.73 -34.02
CA ARG A 143 -4.19 -2.73 -33.17
C ARG A 143 -3.28 -1.57 -32.80
N GLY A 144 -1.97 -1.68 -33.06
CA GLY A 144 -1.00 -0.61 -32.89
C GLY A 144 -0.49 -0.43 -31.46
N PHE A 145 -0.33 -1.53 -30.69
CA PHE A 145 0.33 -1.52 -29.40
C PHE A 145 1.51 -2.49 -29.36
N ASP A 146 2.38 -2.30 -28.38
CA ASP A 146 3.58 -3.11 -28.16
C ASP A 146 3.22 -4.44 -27.48
N PRO A 147 3.57 -5.61 -28.03
CA PRO A 147 3.33 -6.91 -27.41
C PRO A 147 4.04 -7.10 -26.06
N GLU A 148 5.07 -6.28 -25.77
CA GLU A 148 5.79 -6.27 -24.47
C GLU A 148 5.27 -5.20 -23.51
N LYS A 149 4.11 -4.57 -23.83
CA LYS A 149 3.41 -3.62 -22.96
C LYS A 149 1.96 -4.03 -22.69
N ILE A 150 1.74 -5.30 -22.43
CA ILE A 150 0.42 -5.86 -22.09
C ILE A 150 0.32 -6.08 -20.59
N GLY A 151 -0.64 -5.44 -19.95
CA GLY A 151 -0.88 -5.61 -18.51
C GLY A 151 -2.33 -5.85 -18.17
N THR A 152 -2.59 -6.04 -16.88
CA THR A 152 -3.94 -6.27 -16.36
C THR A 152 -4.28 -5.28 -15.25
N ILE A 153 -5.57 -4.91 -15.16
CA ILE A 153 -6.18 -4.44 -13.93
C ILE A 153 -7.32 -5.36 -13.56
N SER A 154 -7.43 -5.72 -12.29
CA SER A 154 -8.28 -6.81 -11.86
C SER A 154 -8.85 -6.62 -10.47
N MET A 155 -9.89 -7.40 -10.11
CA MET A 155 -10.49 -7.42 -8.77
C MET A 155 -10.90 -8.84 -8.36
N SER A 156 -10.77 -9.19 -7.06
CA SER A 156 -11.34 -10.41 -6.45
C SER A 156 -10.87 -11.71 -7.14
N ALA A 157 -11.78 -12.57 -7.59
CA ALA A 157 -11.45 -13.76 -8.38
C ALA A 157 -10.72 -13.41 -9.68
N GLY A 158 -11.05 -12.26 -10.31
CA GLY A 158 -10.28 -11.74 -11.45
C GLY A 158 -8.84 -11.40 -11.08
N SER A 159 -8.60 -10.91 -9.87
CA SER A 159 -7.24 -10.70 -9.36
C SER A 159 -6.49 -11.99 -9.09
N HIS A 160 -7.17 -13.04 -8.62
CA HIS A 160 -6.57 -14.38 -8.54
C HIS A 160 -6.14 -14.86 -9.93
N LEU A 161 -7.00 -14.70 -10.93
CA LEU A 161 -6.69 -15.05 -12.32
C LEU A 161 -5.53 -14.21 -12.89
N ALA A 162 -5.52 -12.90 -12.64
CA ALA A 162 -4.42 -12.03 -13.04
C ALA A 162 -3.09 -12.46 -12.39
N LEU A 163 -3.11 -12.87 -11.11
CA LEU A 163 -1.93 -13.41 -10.43
C LEU A 163 -1.43 -14.70 -11.09
N LEU A 164 -2.32 -15.62 -11.49
CA LEU A 164 -1.92 -16.84 -12.24
C LEU A 164 -1.26 -16.47 -13.58
N LEU A 165 -1.79 -15.50 -14.32
CA LEU A 165 -1.21 -15.02 -15.58
C LEU A 165 0.13 -14.32 -15.36
N ALA A 166 0.31 -13.65 -14.23
CA ALA A 166 1.51 -12.90 -13.88
C ALA A 166 2.63 -13.76 -13.30
N THR A 167 2.32 -14.91 -12.64
CA THR A 167 3.31 -15.69 -11.90
C THR A 167 3.52 -17.10 -12.45
N SER A 168 2.58 -17.63 -13.21
CA SER A 168 2.55 -19.05 -13.63
C SER A 168 2.33 -19.21 -15.14
N SER A 169 2.81 -18.24 -15.92
CA SER A 169 2.59 -18.21 -17.37
C SER A 169 3.32 -19.34 -18.13
N GLN A 170 4.40 -19.86 -17.54
CA GLN A 170 5.18 -20.95 -18.14
C GLN A 170 4.60 -22.34 -17.83
N THR A 171 3.57 -22.40 -16.99
CA THR A 171 2.82 -23.65 -16.72
C THR A 171 1.59 -23.69 -17.63
N PRO A 172 1.52 -24.64 -18.58
CA PRO A 172 0.37 -24.74 -19.49
C PRO A 172 -0.93 -25.03 -18.74
N ALA A 173 -1.94 -24.16 -18.90
CA ALA A 173 -3.26 -24.40 -18.34
C ALA A 173 -4.04 -25.46 -19.13
N TYR A 174 -3.72 -25.68 -20.41
CA TYR A 174 -4.37 -26.63 -21.31
C TYR A 174 -3.37 -27.18 -22.35
N ALA A 175 -3.74 -28.26 -23.03
CA ALA A 175 -2.93 -28.85 -24.10
C ALA A 175 -3.02 -27.98 -25.38
N ARG A 176 -1.94 -27.89 -26.14
CA ARG A 176 -1.88 -27.15 -27.40
C ARG A 176 -3.02 -27.54 -28.36
N ILE A 177 -3.69 -26.56 -28.95
CA ILE A 177 -4.84 -26.74 -29.84
C ILE A 177 -4.53 -26.26 -31.27
N ASP A 178 -3.82 -25.15 -31.41
CA ASP A 178 -3.46 -24.54 -32.70
C ASP A 178 -2.21 -23.64 -32.55
N ASP A 179 -1.81 -22.96 -33.65
CA ASP A 179 -0.60 -22.12 -33.70
C ASP A 179 -0.66 -20.90 -32.80
N LEU A 180 -1.84 -20.44 -32.39
CA LEU A 180 -1.97 -19.38 -31.42
C LEU A 180 -1.38 -19.77 -30.05
N ASP A 181 -1.34 -21.06 -29.72
CA ASP A 181 -0.81 -21.55 -28.46
C ASP A 181 0.73 -21.51 -28.36
N ASP A 182 1.39 -21.25 -29.47
CA ASP A 182 2.84 -20.97 -29.51
C ASP A 182 3.16 -19.51 -29.17
N VAL A 183 2.17 -18.61 -29.16
CA VAL A 183 2.32 -17.22 -28.73
C VAL A 183 2.46 -17.17 -27.20
N PRO A 184 3.44 -16.41 -26.65
CA PRO A 184 3.62 -16.27 -25.21
C PRO A 184 2.36 -15.74 -24.50
N CYS A 185 2.02 -16.30 -23.32
CA CYS A 185 0.84 -15.90 -22.54
C CYS A 185 1.16 -15.16 -21.24
N HIS A 186 2.42 -14.72 -21.04
CA HIS A 186 2.76 -13.88 -19.90
C HIS A 186 2.21 -12.45 -20.08
N ILE A 187 1.99 -11.76 -18.98
CA ILE A 187 1.70 -10.32 -18.96
C ILE A 187 2.94 -9.57 -18.46
N ASN A 188 3.04 -8.26 -18.77
CA ASN A 188 4.23 -7.47 -18.50
C ASN A 188 4.11 -6.61 -17.22
N PHE A 189 2.90 -6.37 -16.73
CA PHE A 189 2.61 -5.70 -15.46
C PHE A 189 1.18 -6.03 -14.98
N ALA A 190 0.93 -5.87 -13.67
CA ALA A 190 -0.41 -6.10 -13.12
C ALA A 190 -0.77 -5.08 -12.03
N ILE A 191 -2.02 -4.62 -12.06
CA ILE A 191 -2.68 -3.89 -10.98
C ILE A 191 -3.72 -4.82 -10.38
N VAL A 192 -3.52 -5.23 -9.14
CA VAL A 192 -4.24 -6.32 -8.48
C VAL A 192 -5.02 -5.77 -7.30
N ASN A 193 -6.35 -5.84 -7.34
CA ASN A 193 -7.22 -5.34 -6.27
C ASN A 193 -7.90 -6.49 -5.53
N ALA A 194 -7.79 -6.51 -4.20
CA ALA A 194 -8.47 -7.42 -3.30
C ALA A 194 -8.43 -8.90 -3.78
N PRO A 195 -7.26 -9.49 -4.03
CA PRO A 195 -7.17 -10.84 -4.58
C PRO A 195 -7.76 -11.86 -3.61
N ALA A 196 -8.74 -12.64 -4.10
CA ALA A 196 -9.36 -13.74 -3.40
C ALA A 196 -8.63 -15.06 -3.67
N TYR A 197 -8.86 -16.11 -2.87
CA TYR A 197 -8.39 -17.48 -3.10
C TYR A 197 -6.87 -17.69 -3.22
N VAL A 198 -6.08 -16.74 -2.73
CA VAL A 198 -4.61 -16.75 -2.86
C VAL A 198 -3.95 -17.61 -1.79
N LEU A 199 -4.61 -17.78 -0.64
CA LEU A 199 -4.09 -18.48 0.54
C LEU A 199 -4.70 -19.86 0.68
N SER A 200 -3.87 -20.83 1.10
CA SER A 200 -4.27 -22.16 1.53
C SER A 200 -3.82 -22.40 2.97
N ASP A 201 -4.46 -23.35 3.64
CA ASP A 201 -4.01 -23.86 4.93
C ASP A 201 -3.30 -25.21 4.80
N SER A 202 -2.61 -25.66 5.85
CA SER A 202 -1.89 -26.94 5.86
C SER A 202 -2.80 -28.17 5.80
N LYS A 203 -4.10 -28.00 5.90
CA LYS A 203 -5.09 -29.09 5.88
C LYS A 203 -5.60 -29.41 4.47
N GLY A 204 -5.02 -28.77 3.45
CA GLY A 204 -5.36 -29.01 2.04
C GLY A 204 -6.79 -28.60 1.68
N GLY A 205 -7.36 -27.69 2.43
CA GLY A 205 -8.67 -27.13 2.14
C GLY A 205 -8.67 -26.34 0.84
N THR A 206 -9.85 -26.12 0.30
CA THR A 206 -10.07 -25.16 -0.79
C THR A 206 -9.48 -23.81 -0.36
N PRO A 207 -8.81 -23.07 -1.26
CA PRO A 207 -8.30 -21.74 -0.94
C PRO A 207 -9.38 -20.95 -0.22
N ASN A 208 -9.18 -20.69 1.06
CA ASN A 208 -10.25 -20.19 1.90
C ASN A 208 -10.22 -18.67 1.94
N VAL A 209 -11.40 -18.13 1.86
CA VAL A 209 -11.67 -16.70 1.89
C VAL A 209 -11.25 -16.01 3.19
N ARG A 210 -11.29 -16.71 4.33
CA ARG A 210 -11.16 -16.10 5.67
C ARG A 210 -9.93 -16.56 6.44
N LEU A 211 -8.90 -17.05 5.72
CA LEU A 211 -7.70 -17.50 6.41
C LEU A 211 -7.05 -16.35 7.18
N GLY A 212 -6.99 -16.58 8.48
CA GLY A 212 -6.42 -15.62 9.43
C GLY A 212 -4.89 -15.66 9.45
N TYR A 213 -4.34 -15.53 10.64
CA TYR A 213 -2.91 -15.37 10.92
C TYR A 213 -2.26 -16.62 11.51
N GLY A 214 -2.79 -17.79 11.23
CA GLY A 214 -2.21 -19.04 11.76
C GLY A 214 -0.85 -19.35 11.13
N PRO A 215 0.00 -20.13 11.80
CA PRO A 215 1.27 -20.58 11.25
C PRO A 215 1.10 -21.47 10.01
N ASP A 216 -0.09 -22.02 9.82
CA ASP A 216 -0.44 -22.91 8.71
C ASP A 216 -0.91 -22.16 7.46
N VAL A 217 -1.12 -20.85 7.54
CA VAL A 217 -1.53 -20.04 6.39
C VAL A 217 -0.37 -19.90 5.43
N LYS A 218 -0.55 -20.39 4.21
CA LYS A 218 0.45 -20.38 3.15
C LYS A 218 -0.13 -19.82 1.87
N LEU A 219 0.76 -19.32 1.04
CA LEU A 219 0.44 -19.01 -0.35
C LEU A 219 0.10 -20.33 -1.07
N ASP A 220 -0.94 -20.33 -1.90
CA ASP A 220 -1.30 -21.49 -2.69
C ASP A 220 -0.14 -21.87 -3.63
N THR A 221 0.11 -23.17 -3.75
CA THR A 221 1.23 -23.70 -4.53
C THR A 221 1.07 -23.54 -6.05
N ILE A 222 -0.09 -23.08 -6.52
CA ILE A 222 -0.35 -22.80 -7.93
C ILE A 222 0.39 -21.56 -8.45
N PHE A 223 0.87 -20.71 -7.55
CA PHE A 223 1.67 -19.53 -7.91
C PHE A 223 3.15 -19.91 -8.00
N HIS A 224 3.64 -20.13 -9.21
CA HIS A 224 5.00 -20.67 -9.43
C HIS A 224 6.10 -19.61 -9.40
N PHE A 225 5.78 -18.34 -9.62
CA PHE A 225 6.75 -17.24 -9.73
C PHE A 225 7.89 -17.58 -10.69
N ASP A 226 7.51 -17.83 -11.94
CA ASP A 226 8.42 -18.18 -13.03
C ASP A 226 9.28 -17.01 -13.52
N GLU A 227 10.16 -17.23 -14.52
CA GLU A 227 11.05 -16.20 -15.06
C GLU A 227 10.33 -15.09 -15.83
N LYS A 228 9.03 -15.25 -16.11
CA LYS A 228 8.16 -14.24 -16.73
C LYS A 228 7.29 -13.50 -15.71
N THR A 229 7.47 -13.78 -14.42
CA THR A 229 6.76 -13.04 -13.38
C THR A 229 7.00 -11.55 -13.49
N CYS A 230 5.93 -10.77 -13.60
CA CYS A 230 5.97 -9.35 -13.90
C CYS A 230 5.90 -8.46 -12.63
N PRO A 231 6.29 -7.17 -12.73
CA PRO A 231 6.03 -6.17 -11.71
C PRO A 231 4.55 -6.00 -11.38
N MET A 232 4.21 -5.74 -10.10
CA MET A 232 2.82 -5.65 -9.65
C MET A 232 2.58 -4.50 -8.67
N SER A 233 1.41 -3.87 -8.79
CA SER A 233 0.84 -2.99 -7.76
C SER A 233 -0.33 -3.72 -7.08
N LEU A 234 -0.20 -3.99 -5.78
CA LEU A 234 -1.11 -4.81 -4.98
C LEU A 234 -1.92 -3.93 -4.04
N HIS A 235 -3.24 -4.02 -4.08
CA HIS A 235 -4.16 -3.20 -3.31
C HIS A 235 -5.16 -4.08 -2.55
N HIS A 236 -5.33 -3.84 -1.23
CA HIS A 236 -6.22 -4.65 -0.43
C HIS A 236 -6.91 -3.82 0.66
N GLY A 237 -8.16 -4.13 0.96
CA GLY A 237 -8.87 -3.56 2.10
C GLY A 237 -8.39 -4.17 3.42
N GLY A 238 -8.07 -3.34 4.41
CA GLY A 238 -7.62 -3.82 5.73
C GLY A 238 -8.71 -4.58 6.49
N ALA A 239 -9.99 -4.32 6.22
CA ALA A 239 -11.15 -5.01 6.80
C ALA A 239 -11.81 -6.01 5.81
N ASP A 240 -11.11 -6.36 4.73
CA ASP A 240 -11.61 -7.33 3.76
C ASP A 240 -11.80 -8.72 4.39
N GLU A 241 -12.89 -9.40 4.03
CA GLU A 241 -13.14 -10.78 4.44
C GLU A 241 -12.14 -11.78 3.79
N TYR A 242 -11.61 -11.45 2.61
CA TYR A 242 -10.45 -12.11 2.03
C TYR A 242 -9.20 -11.51 2.63
N SER A 243 -8.44 -12.30 3.37
CA SER A 243 -7.32 -11.77 4.15
C SER A 243 -6.31 -10.99 3.32
N PRO A 244 -5.99 -9.71 3.66
CA PRO A 244 -4.93 -8.95 2.99
C PRO A 244 -3.52 -9.56 3.15
N ASN A 245 -3.35 -10.59 3.98
CA ASN A 245 -2.14 -11.41 3.98
C ASN A 245 -1.88 -12.05 2.61
N ALA A 246 -2.92 -12.26 1.78
CA ALA A 246 -2.77 -12.66 0.39
C ALA A 246 -1.81 -11.71 -0.35
N SER A 247 -2.08 -10.42 -0.29
CA SER A 247 -1.24 -9.39 -0.94
C SER A 247 0.14 -9.28 -0.31
N THR A 248 0.27 -9.37 1.02
CA THR A 248 1.59 -9.32 1.68
C THR A 248 2.45 -10.53 1.32
N MET A 249 1.87 -11.72 1.18
CA MET A 249 2.62 -12.92 0.79
C MET A 249 3.06 -12.89 -0.67
N ILE A 250 2.21 -12.41 -1.60
CA ILE A 250 2.61 -12.17 -3.00
C ILE A 250 3.73 -11.13 -3.05
N PHE A 251 3.56 -9.99 -2.38
CA PHE A 251 4.60 -8.94 -2.30
C PHE A 251 5.93 -9.51 -1.82
N ARG A 252 5.92 -10.31 -0.76
CA ARG A 252 7.11 -10.98 -0.23
C ARG A 252 7.81 -11.86 -1.27
N GLN A 253 7.04 -12.64 -2.05
CA GLN A 253 7.60 -13.47 -3.11
C GLN A 253 8.21 -12.65 -4.26
N LEU A 254 7.59 -11.53 -4.63
CA LEU A 254 8.14 -10.61 -5.63
C LEU A 254 9.47 -10.00 -5.15
N ARG A 255 9.53 -9.54 -3.90
CA ARG A 255 10.76 -8.94 -3.34
C ARG A 255 11.90 -9.94 -3.20
N LYS A 256 11.63 -11.19 -2.82
CA LYS A 256 12.65 -12.28 -2.82
C LYS A 256 13.31 -12.45 -4.18
N ARG A 257 12.58 -12.15 -5.27
CA ARG A 257 13.07 -12.24 -6.66
C ARG A 257 13.55 -10.92 -7.23
N ARG A 258 13.59 -9.86 -6.43
CA ARG A 258 13.95 -8.49 -6.83
C ARG A 258 13.03 -7.92 -7.92
N ILE A 259 11.79 -8.40 -7.99
CA ILE A 259 10.77 -7.87 -8.88
C ILE A 259 10.15 -6.64 -8.22
N ASN A 260 10.05 -5.53 -8.95
CA ASN A 260 9.45 -4.31 -8.45
C ASN A 260 7.98 -4.53 -8.09
N ALA A 261 7.59 -4.07 -6.90
CA ALA A 261 6.24 -4.25 -6.42
C ALA A 261 5.81 -3.11 -5.50
N GLU A 262 4.54 -2.73 -5.60
CA GLU A 262 3.87 -1.89 -4.61
C GLU A 262 2.89 -2.71 -3.77
N LEU A 263 2.69 -2.28 -2.54
CA LEU A 263 1.72 -2.88 -1.64
C LEU A 263 0.98 -1.78 -0.88
N HIS A 264 -0.34 -1.76 -1.01
CA HIS A 264 -1.22 -0.79 -0.38
C HIS A 264 -2.34 -1.49 0.38
N ILE A 265 -2.36 -1.34 1.71
CA ILE A 265 -3.42 -1.88 2.57
C ILE A 265 -4.17 -0.71 3.18
N TYR A 266 -5.45 -0.59 2.83
CA TYR A 266 -6.34 0.50 3.22
C TYR A 266 -7.14 0.13 4.47
N PRO A 267 -6.94 0.81 5.62
CA PRO A 267 -7.61 0.47 6.87
C PRO A 267 -9.12 0.68 6.74
N GLY A 268 -9.90 -0.13 7.45
CA GLY A 268 -11.35 -0.01 7.44
C GLY A 268 -12.08 -0.30 6.13
N LYS A 269 -11.37 -0.45 5.01
CA LYS A 269 -11.97 -0.81 3.72
C LYS A 269 -12.21 -2.32 3.67
N GLY A 270 -13.40 -2.71 3.23
CA GLY A 270 -13.76 -4.10 2.96
C GLY A 270 -13.28 -4.57 1.59
N HIS A 271 -13.99 -5.55 1.01
CA HIS A 271 -13.71 -6.08 -0.32
C HIS A 271 -14.02 -5.07 -1.42
N GLY A 272 -13.04 -4.71 -2.26
CA GLY A 272 -13.23 -3.69 -3.29
C GLY A 272 -12.00 -3.39 -4.14
N ALA A 273 -12.18 -2.55 -5.16
CA ALA A 273 -11.12 -2.07 -6.05
C ALA A 273 -10.72 -0.63 -5.67
N PHE A 274 -9.61 -0.47 -4.97
CA PHE A 274 -9.13 0.83 -4.46
C PHE A 274 -7.92 1.37 -5.22
N GLY A 275 -7.29 0.55 -6.05
CA GLY A 275 -5.96 0.78 -6.59
C GLY A 275 -5.88 1.53 -7.92
N LEU A 276 -6.95 2.17 -8.43
CA LEU A 276 -6.92 2.74 -9.77
C LEU A 276 -5.83 3.82 -9.91
N GLU A 277 -5.91 4.89 -9.16
CA GLU A 277 -4.96 6.02 -9.28
C GLU A 277 -3.55 5.65 -8.79
N ARG A 278 -3.43 4.81 -7.77
CA ARG A 278 -2.12 4.30 -7.32
C ARG A 278 -1.50 3.37 -8.37
N GLY A 279 -2.32 2.54 -9.02
CA GLY A 279 -1.88 1.75 -10.17
C GLY A 279 -1.38 2.62 -11.32
N VAL A 280 -2.02 3.76 -11.59
CA VAL A 280 -1.54 4.73 -12.58
C VAL A 280 -0.17 5.31 -12.19
N GLU A 281 0.03 5.67 -10.93
CA GLU A 281 1.33 6.13 -10.44
C GLU A 281 2.41 5.05 -10.55
N PHE A 282 2.08 3.81 -10.22
CA PHE A 282 2.96 2.67 -10.43
C PHE A 282 3.37 2.53 -11.90
N LEU A 283 2.44 2.64 -12.85
CA LEU A 283 2.76 2.60 -14.28
C LEU A 283 3.71 3.72 -14.71
N LYS A 284 3.55 4.93 -14.18
CA LYS A 284 4.49 6.03 -14.40
C LYS A 284 5.88 5.72 -13.85
N GLN A 285 5.96 5.15 -12.64
CA GLN A 285 7.24 4.74 -12.04
C GLN A 285 7.92 3.64 -12.82
N MET A 286 7.13 2.74 -13.44
CA MET A 286 7.65 1.67 -14.30
C MET A 286 8.02 2.16 -15.72
N GLY A 287 7.79 3.43 -16.06
CA GLY A 287 8.07 3.99 -17.39
C GLY A 287 7.09 3.53 -18.47
N LEU A 288 5.91 3.09 -18.09
CA LEU A 288 4.84 2.65 -18.99
C LEU A 288 3.87 3.79 -19.37
N LEU A 289 3.95 4.88 -18.66
CA LEU A 289 3.29 6.16 -18.90
C LEU A 289 4.31 7.28 -18.83
N ASP A 290 3.90 8.50 -19.23
CA ASP A 290 4.74 9.69 -19.06
C ASP A 290 5.23 9.75 -17.61
N PRO A 291 6.53 9.94 -17.41
CA PRO A 291 7.13 9.83 -16.10
C PRO A 291 6.58 10.91 -15.15
N LEU A 292 6.59 10.59 -13.87
CA LEU A 292 6.52 11.59 -12.82
C LEU A 292 7.65 12.60 -13.00
N LEU A 293 7.51 13.79 -12.45
CA LEU A 293 8.60 14.76 -12.44
C LEU A 293 9.88 14.12 -11.91
N PRO A 294 11.05 14.46 -12.48
CA PRO A 294 12.33 13.94 -12.01
C PRO A 294 12.48 14.19 -10.51
N GLU A 295 12.96 13.18 -9.80
CA GLU A 295 13.28 13.31 -8.38
C GLU A 295 14.60 14.06 -8.22
N VAL A 296 14.53 15.27 -7.70
CA VAL A 296 15.69 16.11 -7.41
C VAL A 296 15.85 16.21 -5.91
N GLU A 297 17.06 16.00 -5.42
CA GLU A 297 17.36 16.11 -3.99
C GLU A 297 17.15 17.56 -3.51
N ILE A 298 16.27 17.72 -2.51
CA ILE A 298 15.98 19.01 -1.92
C ILE A 298 16.95 19.24 -0.76
N MET A 299 18.08 19.85 -1.08
CA MET A 299 19.16 20.13 -0.12
C MET A 299 18.90 21.37 0.75
N LYS A 300 17.90 22.18 0.43
CA LYS A 300 17.64 23.42 1.16
C LYS A 300 17.05 23.15 2.53
N ARG A 301 17.69 23.63 3.56
CA ARG A 301 17.07 23.80 4.87
C ARG A 301 15.88 24.73 4.71
N TYR A 302 14.74 24.31 5.22
CA TYR A 302 13.54 25.14 5.19
C TYR A 302 13.66 26.28 6.19
N ASP A 303 13.30 27.51 5.76
CA ASP A 303 13.26 28.65 6.65
C ASP A 303 12.09 28.49 7.65
N HIS A 304 12.42 28.47 8.93
CA HIS A 304 11.46 28.26 10.00
C HIS A 304 10.51 29.41 10.24
N ASN A 305 10.84 30.61 9.78
CA ASN A 305 10.21 31.82 10.28
C ASN A 305 8.92 32.23 9.56
N ASN A 306 8.64 31.66 8.38
CA ASN A 306 7.58 32.18 7.51
C ASN A 306 6.27 31.37 7.47
N ASP A 307 6.17 30.20 8.11
CA ASP A 307 5.00 29.31 7.94
C ASP A 307 4.24 28.98 9.23
N ARG A 308 4.49 29.68 10.32
CA ARG A 308 3.87 29.44 11.63
C ARG A 308 3.44 30.74 12.33
N ALA A 309 2.25 30.73 12.91
CA ALA A 309 1.76 31.88 13.68
C ALA A 309 2.40 31.96 15.06
N LYS A 310 2.76 30.80 15.64
CA LYS A 310 3.37 30.73 16.97
C LYS A 310 4.44 29.64 16.98
N TYR A 311 5.62 30.02 17.46
CA TYR A 311 6.76 29.17 17.68
C TYR A 311 7.25 29.26 19.12
N VAL A 312 7.37 28.13 19.78
CA VAL A 312 7.90 28.04 21.14
C VAL A 312 8.86 26.84 21.21
N LYS A 313 10.06 27.10 21.71
CA LYS A 313 11.08 26.06 21.96
C LYS A 313 11.24 25.84 23.46
N GLU A 314 11.30 24.58 23.88
CA GLU A 314 11.50 24.23 25.29
C GLU A 314 12.32 22.95 25.46
N ASN A 315 13.15 22.93 26.49
CA ASN A 315 13.92 21.75 26.86
C ASN A 315 13.01 20.66 27.43
N ILE A 316 13.33 19.39 27.12
CA ILE A 316 12.55 18.24 27.59
C ILE A 316 12.79 17.97 29.07
N TRP A 317 14.02 18.16 29.55
CA TRP A 317 14.42 17.85 30.90
C TRP A 317 14.71 19.09 31.73
N PRO A 318 14.31 19.11 33.02
CA PRO A 318 14.80 20.12 33.93
C PRO A 318 16.33 19.99 34.11
N GLU A 319 16.99 21.08 34.43
CA GLU A 319 18.42 21.12 34.63
C GLU A 319 18.86 20.06 35.66
N GLY A 320 19.89 19.29 35.34
CA GLY A 320 20.45 18.26 36.20
C GLY A 320 19.56 17.03 36.44
N LYS A 321 18.39 16.93 35.79
CA LYS A 321 17.44 15.81 35.97
C LYS A 321 17.35 14.85 34.78
N MET A 322 18.16 15.04 33.76
CA MET A 322 18.17 14.18 32.58
C MET A 322 18.71 12.78 32.92
N PRO A 323 17.94 11.71 32.73
CA PRO A 323 18.42 10.35 33.04
C PRO A 323 19.46 9.92 32.01
N TYR A 324 20.49 9.23 32.44
CA TYR A 324 21.61 8.77 31.62
C TYR A 324 22.19 9.88 30.72
N VAL A 325 23.25 10.49 31.17
CA VAL A 325 23.97 11.55 30.44
C VAL A 325 25.27 10.99 29.89
N GLN A 326 25.53 11.24 28.60
CA GLN A 326 26.81 10.97 27.96
C GLN A 326 27.39 12.32 27.47
N GLU A 327 28.67 12.54 27.70
CA GLU A 327 29.34 13.83 27.54
C GLU A 327 29.12 14.50 26.18
N ASN A 328 29.06 13.72 25.11
CA ASN A 328 28.90 14.22 23.74
C ASN A 328 27.44 14.24 23.23
N GLN A 329 26.46 14.01 24.09
CA GLN A 329 25.04 14.08 23.72
C GLN A 329 24.53 15.51 23.70
N GLY A 330 23.81 15.88 22.62
CA GLY A 330 23.14 17.17 22.53
C GLY A 330 21.92 17.26 23.48
N THR A 331 21.60 18.48 23.90
CA THR A 331 20.40 18.76 24.72
C THR A 331 19.12 18.47 23.92
N PRO A 332 18.22 17.61 24.44
CA PRO A 332 16.95 17.33 23.77
C PRO A 332 15.93 18.45 24.03
N TYR A 333 15.12 18.75 23.03
CA TYR A 333 14.10 19.81 23.10
C TYR A 333 12.92 19.51 22.19
N ILE A 334 11.82 20.22 22.41
CA ILE A 334 10.68 20.27 21.52
C ILE A 334 10.45 21.69 21.00
N GLU A 335 9.83 21.80 19.83
CA GLU A 335 9.44 23.06 19.21
C GLU A 335 7.98 22.97 18.76
N TRP A 336 7.16 23.88 19.27
CA TRP A 336 5.76 24.01 18.90
C TRP A 336 5.61 24.83 17.63
N HIS A 337 4.86 24.32 16.67
CA HIS A 337 4.52 24.99 15.42
C HIS A 337 3.00 25.05 15.29
N ILE A 338 2.41 26.15 15.73
CA ILE A 338 0.96 26.34 15.73
C ILE A 338 0.59 27.17 14.50
N PRO A 339 -0.19 26.61 13.54
CA PRO A 339 -0.58 27.35 12.34
C PRO A 339 -1.60 28.45 12.67
N ALA A 340 -1.57 29.55 11.90
CA ALA A 340 -2.54 30.65 12.05
C ALA A 340 -3.99 30.20 11.77
N ASN A 341 -4.14 29.23 10.86
CA ASN A 341 -5.43 28.65 10.44
C ASN A 341 -5.72 27.32 11.12
N LEU A 342 -5.54 27.23 12.44
CA LEU A 342 -5.81 26.00 13.19
C LEU A 342 -7.23 25.49 12.91
N LYS A 343 -7.36 24.27 12.39
CA LYS A 343 -8.65 23.64 12.02
C LYS A 343 -8.99 22.43 12.86
N THR A 344 -8.00 21.85 13.52
CA THR A 344 -8.18 20.67 14.38
C THR A 344 -7.49 20.86 15.72
N LYS A 345 -8.01 20.21 16.76
CA LYS A 345 -7.35 20.17 18.08
C LYS A 345 -6.31 19.07 18.21
N ALA A 346 -6.08 18.30 17.13
CA ALA A 346 -5.09 17.23 17.10
C ALA A 346 -3.66 17.79 17.02
N ILE A 347 -2.71 17.03 17.55
CA ILE A 347 -1.29 17.37 17.61
C ILE A 347 -0.49 16.25 16.97
N GLN A 348 0.43 16.56 16.06
CA GLN A 348 1.40 15.61 15.54
C GLN A 348 2.80 15.93 16.07
N ILE A 349 3.38 15.02 16.85
CA ILE A 349 4.80 15.11 17.22
C ILE A 349 5.62 14.45 16.11
N ILE A 350 6.65 15.14 15.59
CA ILE A 350 7.49 14.66 14.48
C ILE A 350 8.97 14.72 14.85
N TYR A 351 9.71 13.68 14.51
CA TYR A 351 11.17 13.61 14.72
C TYR A 351 11.85 12.82 13.60
N SER A 352 13.14 13.13 13.37
CA SER A 352 13.93 12.49 12.30
C SER A 352 14.53 11.14 12.74
N GLY A 353 15.08 10.43 11.78
CA GLY A 353 15.91 9.25 11.98
C GLY A 353 17.36 9.57 12.34
N GLY A 354 18.31 9.09 11.52
CA GLY A 354 19.75 9.30 11.70
C GLY A 354 20.45 8.24 12.53
N SER A 355 19.96 7.01 12.49
CA SER A 355 20.59 5.82 13.15
C SER A 355 20.82 6.00 14.67
N TYR A 356 20.09 6.90 15.32
CA TYR A 356 20.35 7.38 16.68
C TYR A 356 21.73 8.05 16.87
N MET A 357 22.45 8.34 15.79
CA MET A 357 23.76 9.01 15.84
C MET A 357 23.67 10.52 15.62
N GLY A 358 22.65 10.97 14.91
CA GLY A 358 22.33 12.38 14.68
C GLY A 358 20.86 12.55 14.37
N ASN A 359 20.32 13.73 14.59
CA ASN A 359 18.97 14.10 14.21
C ASN A 359 18.88 15.61 13.93
N GLY A 360 17.80 16.03 13.24
CA GLY A 360 17.56 17.44 12.99
C GLY A 360 16.08 17.72 12.79
N PRO A 361 15.49 18.64 13.56
CA PRO A 361 14.06 18.97 13.44
C PRO A 361 13.72 19.70 12.13
N ASP A 362 14.72 20.13 11.39
CA ASP A 362 14.61 20.92 10.16
C ASP A 362 15.03 20.16 8.90
N GLY A 363 15.36 18.89 9.05
CA GLY A 363 15.80 18.06 7.95
C GLY A 363 14.65 17.62 7.04
N PHE A 364 15.03 16.99 5.93
CA PHE A 364 14.11 16.46 4.91
C PHE A 364 13.13 15.41 5.48
N GLU A 365 13.40 14.79 6.61
CA GLU A 365 12.53 13.83 7.27
C GLU A 365 11.43 14.48 8.11
N VAL A 366 11.57 15.75 8.47
CA VAL A 366 10.66 16.47 9.38
C VAL A 366 9.96 17.63 8.68
N ALA A 367 10.72 18.52 8.03
CA ALA A 367 10.19 19.78 7.54
C ALA A 367 9.08 19.63 6.47
N PRO A 368 9.14 18.69 5.49
CA PRO A 368 8.05 18.51 4.53
C PRO A 368 6.73 18.13 5.20
N ALA A 369 6.75 17.13 6.11
CA ALA A 369 5.55 16.71 6.82
C ALA A 369 5.02 17.78 7.77
N ARG A 370 5.90 18.48 8.49
CA ARG A 370 5.52 19.60 9.35
C ARG A 370 4.77 20.69 8.55
N ARG A 371 5.36 21.16 7.43
CA ARG A 371 4.74 22.17 6.59
C ARG A 371 3.40 21.70 6.01
N HIS A 372 3.37 20.48 5.52
CA HIS A 372 2.18 19.90 4.96
C HIS A 372 1.03 19.88 5.99
N LEU A 373 1.27 19.35 7.20
CA LEU A 373 0.25 19.29 8.26
C LEU A 373 -0.15 20.68 8.76
N ASN A 374 0.81 21.60 8.93
CA ASN A 374 0.48 22.99 9.27
C ASN A 374 -0.38 23.67 8.19
N SER A 375 -0.12 23.41 6.90
CA SER A 375 -0.95 23.95 5.80
C SER A 375 -2.39 23.43 5.85
N LEU A 376 -2.60 22.22 6.35
CA LEU A 376 -3.91 21.62 6.57
C LEU A 376 -4.60 22.13 7.86
N GLY A 377 -3.91 22.90 8.69
CA GLY A 377 -4.45 23.48 9.93
C GLY A 377 -4.26 22.58 11.17
N MET A 378 -3.31 21.64 11.14
CA MET A 378 -2.94 20.81 12.29
C MET A 378 -1.72 21.39 13.01
N ALA A 379 -1.74 21.42 14.35
CA ALA A 379 -0.57 21.76 15.15
C ALA A 379 0.48 20.66 15.09
N VAL A 380 1.76 21.06 14.96
CA VAL A 380 2.89 20.15 14.93
C VAL A 380 3.86 20.51 16.06
N VAL A 381 4.40 19.48 16.69
CA VAL A 381 5.53 19.60 17.63
C VAL A 381 6.71 18.86 17.02
N THR A 382 7.81 19.54 16.72
CA THR A 382 9.04 18.84 16.33
C THR A 382 9.87 18.50 17.57
N MET A 383 10.51 17.33 17.56
CA MET A 383 11.34 16.89 18.68
C MET A 383 12.77 16.60 18.22
N ARG A 384 13.75 17.15 18.95
CA ARG A 384 15.11 16.70 18.91
C ARG A 384 15.37 15.82 20.14
N TYR A 385 15.62 14.54 19.94
CA TYR A 385 16.03 13.62 21.00
C TYR A 385 17.55 13.57 21.11
N ARG A 386 18.06 13.02 22.21
CA ARG A 386 19.51 12.90 22.45
C ARG A 386 20.20 12.01 21.43
N THR A 387 21.27 12.53 20.85
CA THR A 387 22.22 11.86 19.98
C THR A 387 23.64 12.31 20.33
N PRO A 388 24.66 11.46 20.12
CA PRO A 388 24.63 10.08 19.64
C PRO A 388 23.98 9.12 20.62
N ARG A 389 23.61 7.92 20.13
CA ARG A 389 23.14 6.79 20.96
C ARG A 389 24.18 6.42 22.01
N PRO A 390 23.80 5.69 23.09
CA PRO A 390 24.74 5.18 24.07
C PRO A 390 25.87 4.40 23.39
N ALA A 391 27.07 4.58 23.89
CA ALA A 391 28.24 3.84 23.44
C ALA A 391 28.06 2.33 23.71
N ALA A 392 28.58 1.48 22.83
CA ALA A 392 28.37 0.03 22.91
C ALA A 392 28.86 -0.61 24.20
N GLU A 393 29.97 -0.09 24.76
CA GLU A 393 30.58 -0.53 26.03
C GLU A 393 29.66 -0.33 27.24
N THR A 394 28.63 0.49 27.15
CA THR A 394 27.66 0.71 28.22
C THR A 394 26.69 -0.47 28.40
N GLY A 395 26.58 -1.34 27.41
CA GLY A 395 25.58 -2.41 27.36
C GLY A 395 24.14 -1.92 27.23
N LEU A 396 23.93 -0.61 27.10
CA LEU A 396 22.59 -0.04 26.96
C LEU A 396 22.07 -0.19 25.51
N LYS A 397 20.77 -0.35 25.38
CA LYS A 397 20.12 -0.40 24.07
C LYS A 397 20.27 0.94 23.34
N LYS A 398 20.52 0.89 22.03
CA LYS A 398 20.76 2.09 21.20
C LYS A 398 19.65 3.14 21.24
N HIS A 399 18.43 2.74 21.52
CA HIS A 399 17.25 3.62 21.53
C HIS A 399 16.93 4.23 22.90
N ILE A 400 17.61 3.79 23.99
CA ILE A 400 17.16 4.09 25.35
C ILE A 400 17.07 5.60 25.64
N SER A 401 18.11 6.38 25.31
CA SER A 401 18.10 7.83 25.54
C SER A 401 17.00 8.54 24.75
N ALA A 402 16.84 8.16 23.48
CA ALA A 402 15.79 8.72 22.62
C ALA A 402 14.39 8.33 23.12
N TRP A 403 14.21 7.10 23.63
CA TRP A 403 12.94 6.64 24.18
C TRP A 403 12.56 7.36 25.49
N GLN A 404 13.53 7.60 26.35
CA GLN A 404 13.33 8.44 27.54
C GLN A 404 12.85 9.85 27.15
N ASP A 405 13.54 10.46 26.17
CA ASP A 405 13.18 11.79 25.68
C ASP A 405 11.78 11.82 25.05
N LEU A 406 11.41 10.80 24.25
CA LEU A 406 10.08 10.71 23.66
C LEU A 406 8.97 10.60 24.72
N GLN A 407 9.14 9.73 25.73
CA GLN A 407 8.13 9.62 26.78
C GLN A 407 7.96 10.95 27.53
N ARG A 408 9.06 11.63 27.84
CA ARG A 408 9.01 12.93 28.52
C ARG A 408 8.39 14.01 27.62
N ALA A 409 8.76 14.06 26.34
CA ALA A 409 8.19 15.00 25.37
C ALA A 409 6.66 14.82 25.22
N ILE A 410 6.16 13.58 25.12
CA ILE A 410 4.72 13.32 25.06
C ILE A 410 4.02 13.87 26.32
N ARG A 411 4.59 13.68 27.51
CA ARG A 411 4.05 14.19 28.78
C ARG A 411 3.99 15.72 28.78
N ILE A 412 5.06 16.39 28.32
CA ILE A 412 5.08 17.87 28.20
C ILE A 412 3.98 18.33 27.24
N VAL A 413 3.89 17.73 26.05
CA VAL A 413 2.88 18.09 25.05
C VAL A 413 1.46 17.91 25.62
N LYS A 414 1.19 16.79 26.29
CA LYS A 414 -0.10 16.58 26.97
C LYS A 414 -0.41 17.64 28.02
N SER A 415 0.55 17.96 28.87
CA SER A 415 0.34 18.91 29.98
C SER A 415 0.08 20.34 29.49
N LYS A 416 0.62 20.71 28.32
CA LYS A 416 0.54 22.07 27.77
C LYS A 416 -0.42 22.24 26.58
N ALA A 417 -1.00 21.15 26.09
CA ALA A 417 -1.91 21.21 24.93
C ALA A 417 -3.04 22.24 25.08
N ALA A 418 -3.66 22.27 26.29
CA ALA A 418 -4.76 23.18 26.57
C ALA A 418 -4.36 24.66 26.50
N ASP A 419 -3.11 25.01 26.82
CA ASP A 419 -2.58 26.39 26.74
C ASP A 419 -2.58 26.93 25.31
N TYR A 420 -2.59 26.01 24.34
CA TYR A 420 -2.64 26.32 22.90
C TYR A 420 -4.01 26.05 22.26
N GLY A 421 -5.05 25.75 23.08
CA GLY A 421 -6.39 25.40 22.58
C GLY A 421 -6.47 24.02 21.93
N LEU A 422 -5.52 23.13 22.21
CA LEU A 422 -5.39 21.77 21.67
C LEU A 422 -5.89 20.72 22.66
N ASP A 423 -6.15 19.50 22.17
CA ASP A 423 -6.65 18.39 22.99
C ASP A 423 -5.50 17.47 23.46
N PRO A 424 -5.21 17.37 24.77
CA PRO A 424 -4.19 16.51 25.30
C PRO A 424 -4.40 15.01 25.04
N ASN A 425 -5.63 14.61 24.69
CA ASN A 425 -6.00 13.25 24.36
C ASN A 425 -6.03 12.99 22.85
N ASN A 426 -5.54 13.91 22.03
CA ASN A 426 -5.58 13.79 20.57
C ASN A 426 -4.18 14.03 19.96
N ILE A 427 -3.24 13.17 20.34
CA ILE A 427 -1.82 13.30 20.00
C ILE A 427 -1.36 12.06 19.24
N GLY A 428 -0.68 12.28 18.11
CA GLY A 428 0.05 11.27 17.37
C GLY A 428 1.55 11.53 17.33
N ILE A 429 2.32 10.50 17.04
CA ILE A 429 3.77 10.56 16.87
C ILE A 429 4.17 10.07 15.48
N MET A 430 5.22 10.67 14.92
CA MET A 430 5.73 10.33 13.59
C MET A 430 7.25 10.37 13.58
N GLY A 431 7.85 9.35 12.97
CA GLY A 431 9.29 9.33 12.75
C GLY A 431 9.72 8.52 11.55
N SER A 432 10.93 8.79 11.06
CA SER A 432 11.53 8.14 9.91
C SER A 432 12.76 7.33 10.30
N SER A 433 13.05 6.20 9.64
CA SER A 433 14.24 5.40 9.88
C SER A 433 14.37 4.96 11.37
N ALA A 434 15.45 5.33 12.06
CA ALA A 434 15.58 5.13 13.51
C ALA A 434 14.46 5.86 14.30
N GLY A 435 13.98 7.01 13.82
CA GLY A 435 12.79 7.68 14.35
C GLY A 435 11.51 6.86 14.12
N GLY A 436 11.42 6.11 13.03
CA GLY A 436 10.35 5.15 12.79
C GLY A 436 10.36 4.02 13.84
N HIS A 437 11.54 3.48 14.17
CA HIS A 437 11.70 2.54 15.29
C HIS A 437 11.28 3.18 16.63
N LEU A 438 11.69 4.41 16.88
CA LEU A 438 11.29 5.15 18.09
C LEU A 438 9.77 5.36 18.15
N THR A 439 9.12 5.59 17.01
CA THR A 439 7.66 5.66 16.90
C THR A 439 7.01 4.33 17.30
N LEU A 440 7.56 3.20 16.84
CA LEU A 440 7.11 1.87 17.25
C LEU A 440 7.24 1.69 18.76
N MET A 441 8.37 2.06 19.37
CA MET A 441 8.55 2.03 20.83
C MET A 441 7.47 2.87 21.55
N GLY A 442 7.22 4.09 21.07
CA GLY A 442 6.22 4.99 21.66
C GLY A 442 4.78 4.49 21.55
N VAL A 443 4.45 3.77 20.46
CA VAL A 443 3.11 3.24 20.21
C VAL A 443 2.87 1.90 20.91
N THR A 444 3.85 0.98 20.87
CA THR A 444 3.66 -0.40 21.33
C THR A 444 4.03 -0.62 22.80
N SER A 445 4.87 0.24 23.37
CA SER A 445 5.47 0.04 24.69
C SER A 445 5.21 1.23 25.63
N SER A 446 4.10 1.93 25.45
CA SER A 446 3.78 3.15 26.22
C SER A 446 3.55 2.92 27.71
N VAL A 447 3.18 1.70 28.11
CA VAL A 447 3.03 1.33 29.54
C VAL A 447 4.35 0.96 30.21
N GLN A 448 5.40 0.71 29.42
CA GLN A 448 6.74 0.48 29.96
C GLN A 448 7.41 1.81 30.31
N GLN A 449 8.06 1.85 31.45
CA GLN A 449 8.74 3.03 31.94
C GLN A 449 10.17 3.08 31.41
N ALA A 450 10.51 4.08 30.61
CA ALA A 450 11.84 4.25 30.05
C ALA A 450 12.87 4.82 31.06
N TYR A 451 12.39 5.49 32.12
CA TYR A 451 13.21 6.09 33.17
C TYR A 451 12.42 6.17 34.49
N LEU A 452 13.14 6.31 35.62
CA LEU A 452 12.50 6.51 36.90
C LEU A 452 11.86 7.89 37.00
N PRO A 453 10.64 8.04 37.56
CA PRO A 453 9.97 9.32 37.72
C PRO A 453 10.83 10.34 38.45
N ILE A 454 10.85 11.58 37.98
CA ILE A 454 11.66 12.67 38.54
C ILE A 454 10.81 13.82 39.09
N ASP A 455 9.58 13.97 38.60
CA ASP A 455 8.64 15.00 39.05
C ASP A 455 7.17 14.61 38.76
N GLU A 456 6.22 15.51 39.09
CA GLU A 456 4.77 15.31 38.91
C GLU A 456 4.37 15.09 37.44
N LEU A 457 5.11 15.63 36.46
CA LEU A 457 4.83 15.43 35.05
C LEU A 457 4.91 13.94 34.67
N ASP A 458 5.73 13.16 35.35
CA ASP A 458 5.89 11.73 35.04
C ASP A 458 4.69 10.86 35.44
N LYS A 459 3.72 11.43 36.16
CA LYS A 459 2.41 10.81 36.40
C LYS A 459 1.47 10.91 35.17
N VAL A 460 1.76 11.81 34.22
CA VAL A 460 0.98 11.94 32.97
C VAL A 460 1.25 10.72 32.09
N PRO A 461 0.19 10.01 31.61
CA PRO A 461 0.38 8.86 30.70
C PRO A 461 1.04 9.29 29.39
N CYS A 462 2.02 8.52 28.88
CA CYS A 462 2.70 8.81 27.61
C CYS A 462 2.17 8.01 26.41
N ASN A 463 1.01 7.37 26.53
CA ASN A 463 0.34 6.74 25.39
C ASN A 463 -0.16 7.78 24.37
N VAL A 464 -0.17 7.41 23.11
CA VAL A 464 -0.63 8.23 21.99
C VAL A 464 -1.82 7.58 21.28
N GLN A 465 -2.51 8.32 20.39
CA GLN A 465 -3.71 7.86 19.71
C GLN A 465 -3.44 7.30 18.31
N TRP A 466 -2.30 7.65 17.70
CA TRP A 466 -1.83 7.05 16.45
C TRP A 466 -0.33 7.20 16.30
N GLY A 467 0.24 6.37 15.42
CA GLY A 467 1.64 6.45 15.01
C GLY A 467 1.79 6.51 13.49
N ILE A 468 2.87 7.15 13.02
CA ILE A 468 3.23 7.17 11.60
C ILE A 468 4.70 6.77 11.48
N GLY A 469 4.96 5.60 10.94
CA GLY A 469 6.31 5.06 10.70
C GLY A 469 6.71 5.17 9.24
N ILE A 470 7.70 6.02 8.95
CA ILE A 470 8.22 6.17 7.60
C ILE A 470 9.53 5.37 7.51
N TYR A 471 9.55 4.37 6.64
CA TYR A 471 10.65 3.41 6.48
C TYR A 471 11.35 3.04 7.81
N PRO A 472 10.60 2.52 8.82
CA PRO A 472 11.20 2.19 10.11
C PRO A 472 12.34 1.19 9.94
N ALA A 473 13.48 1.50 10.57
CA ALA A 473 14.64 0.62 10.64
C ALA A 473 14.65 -0.15 11.98
N TYR A 474 15.55 -1.12 12.14
CA TYR A 474 15.80 -1.82 13.41
C TYR A 474 14.62 -2.60 14.00
N SER A 475 13.59 -2.91 13.20
CA SER A 475 12.39 -3.58 13.72
C SER A 475 12.45 -5.11 13.64
N LEU A 476 13.44 -5.65 12.93
CA LEU A 476 13.58 -7.09 12.70
C LEU A 476 14.88 -7.64 13.27
N THR A 477 14.82 -8.90 13.68
CA THR A 477 15.96 -9.75 14.00
C THR A 477 15.81 -11.10 13.29
N ASP A 478 16.90 -11.77 13.00
CA ASP A 478 16.93 -13.15 12.48
C ASP A 478 16.97 -14.21 13.61
N GLY A 479 16.78 -13.79 14.85
CA GLY A 479 16.78 -14.64 16.03
C GLY A 479 18.13 -14.74 16.75
N ALA A 480 19.23 -14.24 16.17
CA ALA A 480 20.56 -14.24 16.78
C ALA A 480 20.98 -12.83 17.23
N GLU A 481 20.81 -11.84 16.36
CA GLU A 481 21.12 -10.43 16.61
C GLU A 481 20.10 -9.55 15.86
N GLU A 482 20.09 -8.24 16.16
CA GLU A 482 19.36 -7.28 15.35
C GLU A 482 19.82 -7.35 13.89
N SER A 483 19.11 -8.08 13.07
CA SER A 483 19.32 -8.05 11.63
C SER A 483 18.69 -6.78 11.07
N ASN A 484 19.52 -5.84 10.68
CA ASN A 484 19.08 -4.52 10.30
C ASN A 484 19.04 -4.30 8.79
N LYS A 485 19.76 -5.13 8.05
CA LYS A 485 19.91 -4.98 6.61
C LYS A 485 19.53 -6.29 5.95
N MET A 486 18.26 -6.47 5.73
CA MET A 486 17.80 -7.62 4.97
C MET A 486 17.96 -7.43 3.45
N GLY A 487 18.48 -6.29 3.03
CA GLY A 487 18.77 -5.98 1.63
C GLY A 487 17.54 -5.95 0.72
N ILE A 488 17.75 -5.53 -0.51
CA ILE A 488 16.76 -5.67 -1.58
C ILE A 488 16.56 -7.16 -1.85
N GLY A 489 15.35 -7.68 -1.59
CA GLY A 489 15.05 -9.10 -1.72
C GLY A 489 15.41 -9.96 -0.50
N GLY A 490 16.09 -9.39 0.51
CA GLY A 490 16.38 -10.07 1.77
C GLY A 490 15.14 -10.15 2.67
N VAL A 491 14.17 -10.93 2.25
CA VAL A 491 12.99 -11.24 3.06
C VAL A 491 13.18 -12.63 3.62
N GLU A 492 13.98 -12.73 4.66
CA GLU A 492 14.21 -14.00 5.31
C GLU A 492 12.94 -14.47 6.03
N ASP A 493 12.58 -15.73 5.85
CA ASP A 493 11.38 -16.29 6.47
C ASP A 493 11.53 -16.37 7.99
N ASN A 494 12.76 -16.45 8.50
CA ASN A 494 13.10 -16.48 9.91
C ASN A 494 13.19 -15.09 10.57
N ALA A 495 13.09 -14.00 9.81
CA ALA A 495 13.09 -12.66 10.39
C ALA A 495 11.87 -12.44 11.27
N VAL A 496 12.09 -12.08 12.53
CA VAL A 496 11.06 -11.80 13.51
C VAL A 496 11.21 -10.37 14.06
N LEU A 497 10.15 -9.87 14.70
CA LEU A 497 10.20 -8.58 15.35
C LEU A 497 11.17 -8.60 16.52
N VAL A 498 11.91 -7.51 16.69
CA VAL A 498 12.77 -7.33 17.87
C VAL A 498 11.94 -7.38 19.17
N PRO A 499 12.50 -7.91 20.27
CA PRO A 499 11.72 -8.18 21.49
C PRO A 499 11.32 -6.94 22.29
N GLU A 500 11.86 -5.77 21.99
CA GLU A 500 11.55 -4.53 22.69
C GLU A 500 10.13 -3.99 22.42
N PHE A 501 9.45 -4.45 21.37
CA PHE A 501 8.07 -4.06 21.09
C PHE A 501 7.08 -4.87 21.93
N ASN A 502 6.46 -4.22 22.90
CA ASN A 502 5.63 -4.90 23.90
C ASN A 502 4.17 -5.15 23.47
N PHE A 503 3.65 -4.42 22.47
CA PHE A 503 2.27 -4.53 21.99
C PHE A 503 1.25 -4.65 23.14
N ASP A 504 1.13 -3.60 23.92
CA ASP A 504 0.24 -3.54 25.08
C ASP A 504 -1.20 -3.12 24.70
N LEU A 505 -2.10 -3.08 25.69
CA LEU A 505 -3.48 -2.67 25.52
C LEU A 505 -3.66 -1.19 25.11
N LYS A 506 -2.61 -0.40 25.12
CA LYS A 506 -2.58 1.00 24.69
C LYS A 506 -1.95 1.16 23.30
N THR A 507 -1.57 0.07 22.68
CA THR A 507 -1.04 0.10 21.30
C THR A 507 -2.03 0.74 20.34
N ALA A 508 -1.63 1.85 19.74
CA ALA A 508 -2.48 2.65 18.87
C ALA A 508 -2.37 2.24 17.38
N PRO A 509 -3.37 2.53 16.55
CA PRO A 509 -3.29 2.36 15.09
C PRO A 509 -2.09 3.08 14.48
N MET A 510 -1.54 2.54 13.41
CA MET A 510 -0.40 3.13 12.71
C MET A 510 -0.58 3.19 11.20
N LEU A 511 0.05 4.22 10.61
CA LEU A 511 0.37 4.26 9.18
C LEU A 511 1.84 3.88 8.99
N PHE A 512 2.10 3.02 8.01
CA PHE A 512 3.46 2.71 7.53
C PHE A 512 3.61 3.13 6.07
N VAL A 513 4.71 3.83 5.76
CA VAL A 513 5.12 4.11 4.38
C VAL A 513 6.58 3.69 4.21
N HIS A 514 6.86 2.83 3.24
CA HIS A 514 8.19 2.24 3.02
C HIS A 514 8.54 2.25 1.53
N GLY A 515 9.82 2.22 1.20
CA GLY A 515 10.29 1.99 -0.16
C GLY A 515 10.57 0.51 -0.41
N ASP A 516 10.24 -0.01 -1.59
CA ASP A 516 10.49 -1.41 -1.92
C ASP A 516 11.98 -1.71 -2.19
N GLU A 517 12.77 -0.69 -2.55
CA GLU A 517 14.23 -0.78 -2.77
C GLU A 517 15.03 -0.30 -1.55
N ASP A 518 14.38 -0.15 -0.40
CA ASP A 518 15.04 0.28 0.83
C ASP A 518 16.03 -0.78 1.33
N VAL A 519 17.23 -0.35 1.74
CA VAL A 519 18.26 -1.23 2.33
C VAL A 519 17.82 -1.80 3.70
N TRP A 520 16.89 -1.10 4.38
CA TRP A 520 16.18 -1.58 5.55
C TRP A 520 14.85 -2.17 5.10
N ALA A 521 14.87 -3.39 4.62
CA ALA A 521 13.77 -4.02 3.89
C ALA A 521 12.37 -3.61 4.37
N ALA A 522 11.44 -3.38 3.42
CA ALA A 522 10.05 -3.03 3.69
C ALA A 522 9.35 -4.02 4.64
N MET A 523 9.92 -5.21 4.81
CA MET A 523 9.46 -6.20 5.79
C MET A 523 9.50 -5.70 7.24
N ASN A 524 10.32 -4.69 7.58
CA ASN A 524 10.22 -4.00 8.86
C ASN A 524 8.79 -3.46 9.10
N SER A 525 8.18 -2.83 8.09
CA SER A 525 6.80 -2.33 8.15
C SER A 525 5.77 -3.45 8.01
N VAL A 526 5.96 -4.40 7.09
CA VAL A 526 5.01 -5.49 6.84
C VAL A 526 4.82 -6.36 8.07
N LYS A 527 5.90 -6.80 8.74
CA LYS A 527 5.83 -7.66 9.93
C LYS A 527 5.14 -6.97 11.12
N ILE A 528 5.40 -5.68 11.33
CA ILE A 528 4.68 -4.90 12.36
C ILE A 528 3.19 -4.82 12.01
N TRP A 529 2.87 -4.49 10.77
CA TRP A 529 1.49 -4.41 10.32
C TRP A 529 0.75 -5.76 10.49
N GLU A 530 1.37 -6.87 10.10
CA GLU A 530 0.83 -8.22 10.32
C GLU A 530 0.55 -8.49 11.80
N LYS A 531 1.49 -8.12 12.69
CA LYS A 531 1.34 -8.27 14.14
C LYS A 531 0.17 -7.42 14.69
N MET A 532 0.09 -6.15 14.30
CA MET A 532 -0.99 -5.25 14.73
C MET A 532 -2.35 -5.75 14.27
N ARG A 533 -2.45 -6.20 13.02
CA ARG A 533 -3.68 -6.77 12.48
C ARG A 533 -4.09 -8.05 13.23
N ALA A 534 -3.16 -8.94 13.54
CA ALA A 534 -3.43 -10.15 14.32
C ALA A 534 -4.00 -9.83 15.73
N MET A 535 -3.72 -8.64 16.24
CA MET A 535 -4.29 -8.11 17.49
C MET A 535 -5.61 -7.35 17.29
N GLY A 536 -6.14 -7.27 16.07
CA GLY A 536 -7.35 -6.50 15.77
C GLY A 536 -7.14 -4.99 15.67
N ILE A 537 -5.89 -4.52 15.63
CA ILE A 537 -5.56 -3.10 15.50
C ILE A 537 -5.56 -2.73 14.02
N GLN A 538 -6.46 -1.83 13.63
CA GLN A 538 -6.54 -1.33 12.25
C GLN A 538 -5.35 -0.42 11.96
N SER A 539 -4.51 -0.83 11.03
CA SER A 539 -3.33 -0.07 10.62
C SER A 539 -3.22 -0.06 9.09
N GLU A 540 -2.61 0.99 8.57
CA GLU A 540 -2.42 1.24 7.15
C GLU A 540 -0.98 0.90 6.74
N LEU A 541 -0.79 0.37 5.53
CA LEU A 541 0.53 0.02 5.00
C LEU A 541 0.63 0.39 3.53
N HIS A 542 1.65 1.17 3.18
CA HIS A 542 2.03 1.49 1.82
C HIS A 542 3.50 1.19 1.58
N VAL A 543 3.77 0.33 0.61
CA VAL A 543 5.12 0.12 0.09
C VAL A 543 5.18 0.65 -1.33
N LEU A 544 6.05 1.64 -1.55
CA LEU A 544 6.17 2.39 -2.81
C LEU A 544 7.27 1.79 -3.68
N ALA A 545 6.95 1.50 -4.95
CA ALA A 545 7.92 0.93 -5.89
C ALA A 545 9.06 1.92 -6.20
N LYS A 546 10.25 1.37 -6.48
CA LYS A 546 11.45 2.13 -6.86
C LYS A 546 11.80 3.25 -5.88
N ARG A 547 11.55 3.04 -4.58
CA ARG A 547 11.94 3.98 -3.53
C ARG A 547 12.93 3.33 -2.59
N ASN A 548 14.05 4.02 -2.40
CA ASN A 548 15.12 3.62 -1.48
C ASN A 548 14.92 4.22 -0.08
N HIS A 549 15.88 3.99 0.80
CA HIS A 549 15.93 4.65 2.10
C HIS A 549 16.06 6.18 1.93
N CYS A 550 15.40 6.95 2.79
CA CYS A 550 15.41 8.42 2.73
C CYS A 550 14.77 9.03 1.46
N PHE A 551 13.80 8.35 0.82
CA PHE A 551 13.11 8.88 -0.36
C PHE A 551 12.47 10.27 -0.11
N GLN A 552 12.25 10.66 1.13
CA GLN A 552 11.77 12.00 1.50
C GLN A 552 12.71 13.14 1.04
N LYS A 553 13.99 12.86 0.79
CA LYS A 553 14.96 13.85 0.26
C LYS A 553 14.53 14.46 -1.06
N THR A 554 13.82 13.69 -1.87
CA THR A 554 13.37 14.09 -3.21
C THR A 554 11.88 14.39 -3.27
N ALA A 555 11.18 14.40 -2.11
CA ALA A 555 9.74 14.58 -2.03
C ALA A 555 9.33 16.03 -2.31
N SER A 556 9.07 16.34 -3.57
CA SER A 556 8.49 17.62 -4.02
C SER A 556 7.17 17.37 -4.77
N PRO A 557 6.27 18.37 -4.84
CA PRO A 557 5.02 18.23 -5.57
C PRO A 557 5.24 17.70 -6.99
N GLY A 558 4.48 16.67 -7.38
CA GLY A 558 4.59 16.02 -8.69
C GLY A 558 5.64 14.91 -8.79
N THR A 559 6.43 14.63 -7.75
CA THR A 559 7.32 13.47 -7.70
C THR A 559 6.65 12.27 -7.04
N GLY A 560 7.09 11.06 -7.34
CA GLY A 560 6.58 9.84 -6.71
C GLY A 560 6.84 9.78 -5.21
N SER A 561 7.95 10.34 -4.73
CA SER A 561 8.26 10.42 -3.31
C SER A 561 7.31 11.33 -2.53
N TYR A 562 6.66 12.30 -3.17
CA TYR A 562 5.71 13.21 -2.51
C TYR A 562 4.44 12.51 -2.03
N THR A 563 4.11 11.36 -2.61
CA THR A 563 2.89 10.61 -2.27
C THR A 563 2.78 10.20 -0.80
N PHE A 564 3.90 10.12 -0.07
CA PHE A 564 3.87 9.82 1.36
C PHE A 564 3.08 10.88 2.18
N LEU A 565 3.14 12.15 1.80
CA LEU A 565 2.38 13.23 2.46
C LEU A 565 0.87 13.09 2.23
N GLU A 566 0.49 12.63 1.04
CA GLU A 566 -0.92 12.34 0.75
C GLU A 566 -1.41 11.17 1.59
N ARG A 567 -0.58 10.10 1.75
CA ARG A 567 -0.93 8.96 2.61
C ARG A 567 -1.11 9.38 4.07
N ILE A 568 -0.25 10.27 4.57
CA ILE A 568 -0.41 10.85 5.91
C ILE A 568 -1.75 11.58 6.03
N SER A 569 -2.10 12.43 5.04
CA SER A 569 -3.36 13.17 5.06
C SER A 569 -4.58 12.25 5.02
N ASP A 570 -4.57 11.23 4.17
CA ASP A 570 -5.68 10.31 4.01
C ASP A 570 -5.89 9.49 5.30
N PHE A 571 -4.82 8.95 5.88
CA PHE A 571 -4.85 8.25 7.16
C PHE A 571 -5.43 9.13 8.27
N LEU A 572 -4.96 10.37 8.40
CA LEU A 572 -5.44 11.28 9.44
C LEU A 572 -6.90 11.69 9.23
N LYS A 573 -7.37 11.83 7.99
CA LYS A 573 -8.78 12.09 7.68
C LYS A 573 -9.66 10.87 8.02
N GLU A 574 -9.23 9.67 7.68
CA GLU A 574 -9.97 8.44 8.04
C GLU A 574 -10.06 8.27 9.56
N MET A 575 -9.01 8.65 10.27
CA MET A 575 -9.02 8.68 11.74
C MET A 575 -9.75 9.89 12.34
N LYS A 576 -10.31 10.78 11.53
CA LYS A 576 -10.98 12.02 11.96
C LYS A 576 -10.08 12.95 12.79
N LYS A 577 -8.82 13.08 12.35
CA LYS A 577 -7.81 13.95 12.98
C LYS A 577 -7.53 15.23 12.17
N LEU A 578 -7.93 15.21 10.88
CA LEU A 578 -7.96 16.32 9.95
C LEU A 578 -9.37 16.63 9.47
#